data_d4714a84c2e100e32acd6198e7032104
#
_entry.id   d4714a84c2e100e32acd6198e7032104
#
_cell.length_a   1.000
_cell.length_b   1.000
_cell.length_c   1.000
_cell.angle_alpha   90.00
_cell.angle_beta   90.00
_cell.angle_gamma   90.00
#
_symmetry.space_group_name_H-M   'P 1'
#
loop_
_entity.id
_entity.type
_entity.pdbx_description
1 polymer ?
#
loop_
_entity_poly.entity_id
_entity_poly.type
_entity_poly.pdbx_seq_one_letter_code
_entity_poly.pdbx_strand_id
1 'polypeptide(L)'
;MRRLLILLLAAVPVLSSCRVSYSFSGTSIQPDVNTITINYIEYRALRVNPSLSNELTEAIRNQFRRMTRLEQVDRDGDMEISGEVTGYEVSAAAVTADEVAARNKLTVTVKITFTDKKHPEEDFDKSFSAYAEYDSTNTLDAVEGTLCAEIIDKLVEDIFNASVAQW
;
A
#
# COMPACT_ATOMS: atom_id res chain seq x y z
N MET A 1 -57.65 27.42 8.16
CA MET A 1 -56.35 27.58 8.82
C MET A 1 -55.86 26.28 9.48
N ARG A 2 -56.63 25.63 10.36
CA ARG A 2 -56.21 24.38 11.06
C ARG A 2 -55.84 23.20 10.15
N ARG A 3 -56.55 23.01 9.00
CA ARG A 3 -56.25 21.97 8.02
C ARG A 3 -55.00 22.23 7.18
N LEU A 4 -54.67 23.51 6.94
CA LEU A 4 -53.47 23.93 6.23
C LEU A 4 -52.20 23.72 7.11
N LEU A 5 -52.34 23.93 8.43
CA LEU A 5 -51.25 23.71 9.40
C LEU A 5 -50.90 22.22 9.54
N ILE A 6 -51.89 21.32 9.48
CA ILE A 6 -51.70 19.88 9.54
C ILE A 6 -51.01 19.37 8.27
N LEU A 7 -51.34 19.90 7.09
CA LEU A 7 -50.67 19.58 5.81
C LEU A 7 -49.22 20.05 5.78
N LEU A 8 -48.93 21.21 6.36
CA LEU A 8 -47.56 21.72 6.48
C LEU A 8 -46.71 20.89 7.44
N LEU A 9 -47.27 20.39 8.54
CA LEU A 9 -46.60 19.56 9.51
C LEU A 9 -46.31 18.12 8.98
N ALA A 10 -47.12 17.61 8.06
CA ALA A 10 -46.93 16.31 7.42
C ALA A 10 -45.86 16.31 6.33
N ALA A 11 -45.46 17.48 5.79
CA ALA A 11 -44.42 17.61 4.76
C ALA A 11 -42.98 17.60 5.30
N VAL A 12 -42.76 17.82 6.61
CA VAL A 12 -41.42 17.92 7.23
C VAL A 12 -40.66 16.60 7.24
N PRO A 13 -41.23 15.40 7.42
CA PRO A 13 -40.44 14.17 7.49
C PRO A 13 -39.93 13.65 6.14
N VAL A 14 -40.35 14.21 4.99
CA VAL A 14 -39.95 13.73 3.66
C VAL A 14 -38.53 14.26 3.26
N LEU A 15 -38.01 15.29 3.93
CA LEU A 15 -36.75 15.94 3.57
C LEU A 15 -35.51 15.38 4.32
N SER A 16 -35.66 14.40 5.22
CA SER A 16 -34.57 13.89 6.05
C SER A 16 -33.97 12.54 5.60
N SER A 17 -34.12 12.16 4.33
CA SER A 17 -33.56 10.91 3.79
C SER A 17 -32.22 11.11 3.07
N CYS A 18 -31.34 11.98 3.57
CA CYS A 18 -29.93 11.93 3.20
C CYS A 18 -29.22 10.88 4.07
N ARG A 19 -29.10 9.66 3.57
CA ARG A 19 -28.18 8.67 4.13
C ARG A 19 -26.76 9.10 3.79
N VAL A 20 -26.12 9.83 4.68
CA VAL A 20 -24.67 10.02 4.66
C VAL A 20 -24.06 8.77 5.24
N SER A 21 -23.50 7.91 4.38
CA SER A 21 -22.71 6.75 4.81
C SER A 21 -21.28 7.23 5.05
N TYR A 22 -20.91 7.45 6.30
CA TYR A 22 -19.49 7.66 6.66
C TYR A 22 -18.82 6.30 6.75
N SER A 23 -17.95 5.98 5.77
CA SER A 23 -17.05 4.86 5.86
C SER A 23 -15.77 5.32 6.58
N PHE A 24 -15.55 4.83 7.80
CA PHE A 24 -14.32 5.07 8.57
C PHE A 24 -13.19 4.10 8.20
N SER A 25 -13.12 3.64 6.95
CA SER A 25 -12.11 2.68 6.52
C SER A 25 -10.72 3.28 6.28
N GLY A 26 -10.54 4.60 6.44
CA GLY A 26 -9.23 5.26 6.21
C GLY A 26 -8.72 5.17 4.76
N THR A 27 -9.55 4.68 3.83
CA THR A 27 -9.24 4.58 2.40
C THR A 27 -10.09 5.55 1.60
N SER A 28 -9.50 6.23 0.62
CA SER A 28 -10.20 7.19 -0.27
C SER A 28 -10.81 6.54 -1.52
N ILE A 29 -10.94 5.21 -1.54
CA ILE A 29 -11.44 4.46 -2.68
C ILE A 29 -12.85 4.92 -3.08
N GLN A 30 -13.00 5.35 -4.33
CA GLN A 30 -14.28 5.81 -4.89
C GLN A 30 -15.34 4.70 -4.84
N PRO A 31 -16.66 5.05 -4.63
CA PRO A 31 -17.71 4.06 -4.44
C PRO A 31 -17.99 3.16 -5.65
N ASP A 32 -17.60 3.57 -6.84
CA ASP A 32 -17.76 2.86 -8.11
C ASP A 32 -16.63 1.88 -8.41
N VAL A 33 -15.52 1.94 -7.66
CA VAL A 33 -14.38 1.00 -7.74
C VAL A 33 -14.64 -0.19 -6.83
N ASN A 34 -14.65 -1.40 -7.39
CA ASN A 34 -15.03 -2.62 -6.66
C ASN A 34 -13.99 -3.72 -6.72
N THR A 35 -13.12 -3.72 -7.74
CA THR A 35 -12.18 -4.80 -8.00
C THR A 35 -10.74 -4.30 -8.12
N ILE A 36 -9.78 -5.14 -7.76
CA ILE A 36 -8.34 -4.87 -7.91
C ILE A 36 -7.60 -6.10 -8.43
N THR A 37 -6.71 -5.89 -9.39
CA THR A 37 -5.73 -6.88 -9.83
C THR A 37 -4.36 -6.50 -9.25
N ILE A 38 -3.72 -7.44 -8.55
CA ILE A 38 -2.35 -7.27 -8.04
C ILE A 38 -1.47 -8.29 -8.75
N ASN A 39 -0.72 -7.80 -9.73
CA ASN A 39 0.20 -8.61 -10.51
C ASN A 39 1.41 -9.02 -9.66
N TYR A 40 2.10 -10.06 -10.12
CA TYR A 40 3.36 -10.47 -9.52
C TYR A 40 4.42 -9.37 -9.68
N ILE A 41 5.09 -8.99 -8.59
CA ILE A 41 6.18 -8.01 -8.62
C ILE A 41 7.45 -8.73 -9.09
N GLU A 42 7.93 -8.37 -10.29
CA GLU A 42 9.10 -9.00 -10.89
C GLU A 42 10.39 -8.66 -10.14
N TYR A 43 11.38 -9.56 -10.21
CA TYR A 43 12.69 -9.31 -9.62
C TYR A 43 13.70 -8.92 -10.71
N ARG A 44 14.24 -7.70 -10.64
CA ARG A 44 15.20 -7.13 -11.60
C ARG A 44 16.49 -6.64 -10.96
N ALA A 45 16.60 -6.66 -9.62
CA ALA A 45 17.81 -6.24 -8.95
C ALA A 45 19.00 -7.16 -9.25
N LEU A 46 20.22 -6.60 -9.23
CA LEU A 46 21.44 -7.34 -9.57
C LEU A 46 21.79 -8.44 -8.55
N ARG A 47 21.59 -8.17 -7.26
CA ARG A 47 21.80 -9.17 -6.22
C ARG A 47 20.54 -10.03 -6.07
N VAL A 48 20.71 -11.34 -6.12
CA VAL A 48 19.58 -12.29 -6.14
C VAL A 48 19.05 -12.55 -4.73
N ASN A 49 17.74 -12.34 -4.54
CA ASN A 49 16.97 -12.87 -3.42
C ASN A 49 15.69 -13.52 -3.98
N PRO A 50 15.64 -14.87 -4.08
CA PRO A 50 14.56 -15.55 -4.79
C PRO A 50 13.19 -15.45 -4.11
N SER A 51 13.12 -15.21 -2.80
CA SER A 51 11.86 -15.18 -2.06
C SER A 51 11.21 -13.80 -2.03
N LEU A 52 12.00 -12.74 -2.14
CA LEU A 52 11.56 -11.35 -1.90
C LEU A 52 10.35 -10.94 -2.74
N SER A 53 10.36 -11.23 -4.05
CA SER A 53 9.25 -10.87 -4.94
C SER A 53 7.94 -11.55 -4.57
N ASN A 54 8.02 -12.84 -4.21
CA ASN A 54 6.84 -13.59 -3.78
C ASN A 54 6.29 -13.06 -2.45
N GLU A 55 7.18 -12.86 -1.46
CA GLU A 55 6.81 -12.34 -0.15
C GLU A 55 6.21 -10.94 -0.25
N LEU A 56 6.81 -10.04 -1.03
CA LEU A 56 6.30 -8.69 -1.27
C LEU A 56 4.93 -8.72 -1.97
N THR A 57 4.78 -9.53 -3.02
CA THR A 57 3.51 -9.65 -3.74
C THR A 57 2.39 -10.12 -2.82
N GLU A 58 2.63 -11.17 -2.04
CA GLU A 58 1.64 -11.70 -1.10
C GLU A 58 1.35 -10.73 0.05
N ALA A 59 2.34 -9.99 0.52
CA ALA A 59 2.15 -8.97 1.54
C ALA A 59 1.26 -7.80 1.05
N ILE A 60 1.47 -7.32 -0.19
CA ILE A 60 0.59 -6.33 -0.84
C ILE A 60 -0.84 -6.87 -0.95
N ARG A 61 -1.02 -8.10 -1.47
CA ARG A 61 -2.34 -8.74 -1.58
C ARG A 61 -3.05 -8.83 -0.24
N ASN A 62 -2.32 -9.26 0.80
CA ASN A 62 -2.86 -9.38 2.14
C ASN A 62 -3.26 -8.02 2.73
N GLN A 63 -2.47 -6.97 2.50
CA GLN A 63 -2.77 -5.62 2.97
C GLN A 63 -4.08 -5.11 2.34
N PHE A 64 -4.22 -5.18 1.01
CA PHE A 64 -5.44 -4.76 0.33
C PHE A 64 -6.66 -5.56 0.75
N ARG A 65 -6.54 -6.89 0.94
CA ARG A 65 -7.62 -7.76 1.42
C ARG A 65 -8.11 -7.40 2.82
N ARG A 66 -7.20 -6.99 3.70
CA ARG A 66 -7.53 -6.63 5.10
C ARG A 66 -8.08 -5.23 5.24
N MET A 67 -7.57 -4.28 4.44
CA MET A 67 -7.79 -2.86 4.66
C MET A 67 -8.82 -2.25 3.71
N THR A 68 -9.23 -2.97 2.67
CA THR A 68 -10.18 -2.46 1.68
C THR A 68 -11.38 -3.40 1.51
N ARG A 69 -12.44 -2.88 0.85
CA ARG A 69 -13.59 -3.67 0.42
C ARG A 69 -13.43 -4.26 -0.98
N LEU A 70 -12.28 -4.02 -1.64
CA LEU A 70 -12.07 -4.44 -3.02
C LEU A 70 -11.99 -5.96 -3.13
N GLU A 71 -12.68 -6.51 -4.11
CA GLU A 71 -12.53 -7.91 -4.50
C GLU A 71 -11.26 -8.07 -5.34
N GLN A 72 -10.39 -9.00 -4.95
CA GLN A 72 -9.19 -9.29 -5.72
C GLN A 72 -9.53 -10.23 -6.86
N VAL A 73 -9.20 -9.82 -8.08
CA VAL A 73 -9.41 -10.58 -9.32
C VAL A 73 -8.07 -10.80 -10.03
N ASP A 74 -7.96 -11.92 -10.75
CA ASP A 74 -6.70 -12.29 -11.42
C ASP A 74 -6.38 -11.36 -12.60
N ARG A 75 -7.39 -10.76 -13.24
CA ARG A 75 -7.25 -9.90 -14.42
C ARG A 75 -8.37 -8.87 -14.47
N ASP A 76 -8.07 -7.79 -15.17
CA ASP A 76 -9.06 -6.76 -15.55
C ASP A 76 -9.82 -6.11 -14.37
N GLY A 77 -9.20 -6.04 -13.19
CA GLY A 77 -9.73 -5.24 -12.09
C GLY A 77 -9.96 -3.78 -12.48
N ASP A 78 -10.81 -3.10 -11.72
CA ASP A 78 -11.00 -1.64 -11.85
C ASP A 78 -9.68 -0.92 -11.55
N MET A 79 -8.99 -1.34 -10.48
CA MET A 79 -7.62 -0.94 -10.16
C MET A 79 -6.63 -2.05 -10.53
N GLU A 80 -5.40 -1.65 -10.82
CA GLU A 80 -4.31 -2.59 -11.10
C GLU A 80 -2.99 -2.11 -10.48
N ILE A 81 -2.29 -3.03 -9.81
CA ILE A 81 -0.94 -2.81 -9.30
C ILE A 81 0.00 -3.77 -10.02
N SER A 82 1.06 -3.24 -10.59
CA SER A 82 2.18 -3.97 -11.15
C SER A 82 3.50 -3.34 -10.76
N GLY A 83 4.61 -4.04 -10.89
CA GLY A 83 5.89 -3.45 -10.57
C GLY A 83 7.05 -4.42 -10.61
N GLU A 84 8.20 -3.91 -10.19
CA GLU A 84 9.44 -4.66 -10.17
C GLU A 84 10.36 -4.23 -9.02
N VAL A 85 11.09 -5.18 -8.44
CA VAL A 85 12.20 -4.90 -7.51
C VAL A 85 13.39 -4.47 -8.34
N THR A 86 13.78 -3.21 -8.23
CA THR A 86 14.87 -2.59 -9.00
C THR A 86 16.18 -2.50 -8.25
N GLY A 87 16.12 -2.48 -6.91
CA GLY A 87 17.29 -2.35 -6.05
C GLY A 87 17.26 -3.32 -4.86
N TYR A 88 18.43 -3.91 -4.58
CA TYR A 88 18.71 -4.73 -3.40
C TYR A 88 20.16 -4.52 -3.02
N GLU A 89 20.40 -3.60 -2.10
CA GLU A 89 21.76 -3.08 -1.86
C GLU A 89 22.12 -3.12 -0.37
N VAL A 90 23.36 -3.50 -0.10
CA VAL A 90 23.96 -3.41 1.23
C VAL A 90 24.99 -2.29 1.24
N SER A 91 24.88 -1.42 2.21
CA SER A 91 25.84 -0.32 2.44
C SER A 91 26.16 -0.20 3.92
N ALA A 92 27.27 0.47 4.26
CA ALA A 92 27.51 0.88 5.62
C ALA A 92 26.48 1.93 6.03
N ALA A 93 25.89 1.78 7.21
CA ALA A 93 25.09 2.83 7.81
C ALA A 93 25.99 3.99 8.27
N ALA A 94 25.46 5.22 8.28
CA ALA A 94 26.22 6.36 8.77
C ALA A 94 26.48 6.19 10.27
N VAL A 95 27.75 6.29 10.67
CA VAL A 95 28.17 6.26 12.08
C VAL A 95 27.97 7.66 12.65
N THR A 96 27.14 7.80 13.68
CA THR A 96 27.08 9.03 14.47
C THR A 96 28.17 9.03 15.52
N ALA A 97 28.64 10.20 15.98
CA ALA A 97 29.79 10.32 16.88
C ALA A 97 29.64 9.59 18.25
N ASP A 98 28.41 9.20 18.59
CA ASP A 98 28.07 8.50 19.84
C ASP A 98 27.86 6.98 19.67
N GLU A 99 27.89 6.44 18.45
CA GLU A 99 27.72 5.01 18.19
C GLU A 99 29.05 4.28 18.17
N VAL A 100 29.22 3.38 19.13
CA VAL A 100 30.46 2.56 19.30
C VAL A 100 30.48 1.35 18.36
N ALA A 101 29.35 0.98 17.75
CA ALA A 101 29.23 -0.20 16.88
C ALA A 101 28.95 0.20 15.42
N ALA A 102 29.75 -0.36 14.51
CA ALA A 102 29.50 -0.20 13.07
C ALA A 102 28.23 -0.96 12.67
N ARG A 103 27.38 -0.34 11.87
CA ARG A 103 26.14 -0.93 11.35
C ARG A 103 26.16 -1.00 9.83
N ASN A 104 25.52 -2.01 9.31
CA ASN A 104 25.20 -2.13 7.90
C ASN A 104 23.72 -1.88 7.67
N LYS A 105 23.37 -1.50 6.45
CA LYS A 105 22.02 -1.20 6.02
C LYS A 105 21.70 -1.99 4.76
N LEU A 106 20.63 -2.79 4.80
CA LEU A 106 20.01 -3.37 3.62
C LEU A 106 18.93 -2.42 3.12
N THR A 107 18.99 -2.04 1.86
CA THR A 107 17.98 -1.20 1.19
C THR A 107 17.35 -1.98 0.04
N VAL A 108 16.01 -1.98 -0.02
CA VAL A 108 15.25 -2.52 -1.14
C VAL A 108 14.50 -1.37 -1.81
N THR A 109 14.56 -1.33 -3.14
CA THR A 109 13.84 -0.38 -3.97
C THR A 109 12.92 -1.12 -4.92
N VAL A 110 11.67 -0.69 -4.98
CA VAL A 110 10.66 -1.23 -5.88
C VAL A 110 10.05 -0.10 -6.71
N LYS A 111 9.84 -0.37 -7.99
CA LYS A 111 9.11 0.51 -8.87
C LYS A 111 7.70 -0.04 -9.01
N ILE A 112 6.70 0.78 -8.73
CA ILE A 112 5.27 0.41 -8.77
C ILE A 112 4.56 1.28 -9.78
N THR A 113 3.80 0.63 -10.65
CA THR A 113 2.81 1.25 -11.53
C THR A 113 1.42 0.91 -10.99
N PHE A 114 0.68 1.93 -10.65
CA PHE A 114 -0.72 1.86 -10.23
C PHE A 114 -1.59 2.50 -11.28
N THR A 115 -2.68 1.84 -11.66
CA THR A 115 -3.68 2.36 -12.58
C THR A 115 -5.08 2.18 -12.03
N ASP A 116 -5.91 3.21 -12.17
CA ASP A 116 -7.35 3.16 -11.91
C ASP A 116 -8.09 3.43 -13.23
N LYS A 117 -8.76 2.40 -13.77
CA LYS A 117 -9.47 2.50 -15.05
C LYS A 117 -10.65 3.48 -15.01
N LYS A 118 -11.18 3.75 -13.80
CA LYS A 118 -12.31 4.66 -13.60
C LYS A 118 -11.88 6.07 -13.27
N HIS A 119 -10.69 6.20 -12.64
CA HIS A 119 -10.11 7.45 -12.17
C HIS A 119 -8.64 7.58 -12.61
N PRO A 120 -8.36 7.74 -13.94
CA PRO A 120 -6.99 7.77 -14.45
C PRO A 120 -6.15 8.94 -13.91
N GLU A 121 -6.76 9.94 -13.31
CA GLU A 121 -6.06 11.03 -12.61
C GLU A 121 -5.33 10.56 -11.35
N GLU A 122 -5.67 9.38 -10.82
CA GLU A 122 -5.01 8.77 -9.66
C GLU A 122 -3.84 7.85 -10.06
N ASP A 123 -3.63 7.62 -11.35
CA ASP A 123 -2.56 6.77 -11.86
C ASP A 123 -1.17 7.31 -11.47
N PHE A 124 -0.27 6.41 -11.13
CA PHE A 124 1.12 6.77 -10.89
C PHE A 124 2.11 5.68 -11.31
N ASP A 125 3.34 6.13 -11.55
CA ASP A 125 4.54 5.31 -11.73
C ASP A 125 5.61 5.86 -10.77
N LYS A 126 5.83 5.19 -9.64
CA LYS A 126 6.71 5.68 -8.58
C LYS A 126 7.65 4.59 -8.06
N SER A 127 8.82 5.02 -7.58
CA SER A 127 9.74 4.16 -6.84
C SER A 127 9.57 4.38 -5.35
N PHE A 128 9.48 3.26 -4.62
CA PHE A 128 9.46 3.21 -3.17
C PHE A 128 10.74 2.53 -2.69
N SER A 129 11.29 3.02 -1.58
CA SER A 129 12.53 2.48 -1.03
C SER A 129 12.43 2.42 0.48
N ALA A 130 12.71 1.25 1.04
CA ALA A 130 12.78 1.05 2.48
C ALA A 130 14.09 0.34 2.85
N TYR A 131 14.48 0.49 4.11
CA TYR A 131 15.70 -0.12 4.62
C TYR A 131 15.53 -0.65 6.04
N ALA A 132 16.39 -1.60 6.38
CA ALA A 132 16.62 -2.06 7.74
C ALA A 132 18.11 -2.12 8.04
N GLU A 133 18.48 -1.85 9.28
CA GLU A 133 19.87 -1.85 9.74
C GLU A 133 20.17 -3.08 10.59
N TYR A 134 21.41 -3.53 10.50
CA TYR A 134 21.88 -4.66 11.30
C TYR A 134 23.34 -4.45 11.76
N ASP A 135 23.70 -5.11 12.82
CA ASP A 135 25.05 -5.07 13.37
C ASP A 135 26.06 -5.64 12.36
N SER A 136 27.16 -4.91 12.10
CA SER A 136 28.18 -5.32 11.14
C SER A 136 28.94 -6.59 11.52
N THR A 137 28.82 -7.06 12.76
CA THR A 137 29.34 -8.36 13.20
C THR A 137 28.53 -9.54 12.66
N ASN A 138 27.29 -9.32 12.22
CA ASN A 138 26.47 -10.33 11.61
C ASN A 138 26.70 -10.40 10.09
N THR A 139 26.60 -11.59 9.53
CA THR A 139 26.53 -11.75 8.07
C THR A 139 25.11 -11.44 7.60
N LEU A 140 24.96 -10.92 6.37
CA LEU A 140 23.64 -10.65 5.81
C LEU A 140 22.77 -11.92 5.82
N ASP A 141 23.31 -13.05 5.39
CA ASP A 141 22.57 -14.32 5.27
C ASP A 141 21.95 -14.77 6.61
N ALA A 142 22.58 -14.44 7.73
CA ALA A 142 22.07 -14.80 9.06
C ALA A 142 20.84 -13.97 9.48
N VAL A 143 20.68 -12.76 8.94
CA VAL A 143 19.64 -11.79 9.36
C VAL A 143 18.69 -11.42 8.21
N GLU A 144 18.97 -11.85 6.98
CA GLU A 144 18.30 -11.45 5.76
C GLU A 144 16.78 -11.62 5.85
N GLY A 145 16.30 -12.76 6.32
CA GLY A 145 14.87 -13.02 6.44
C GLY A 145 14.16 -12.01 7.36
N THR A 146 14.78 -11.66 8.49
CA THR A 146 14.20 -10.67 9.42
C THR A 146 14.22 -9.27 8.82
N LEU A 147 15.32 -8.90 8.17
CA LEU A 147 15.46 -7.58 7.52
C LEU A 147 14.46 -7.45 6.35
N CYS A 148 14.32 -8.49 5.52
CA CYS A 148 13.37 -8.48 4.42
C CYS A 148 11.94 -8.33 4.92
N ALA A 149 11.54 -9.03 5.99
CA ALA A 149 10.21 -8.88 6.57
C ALA A 149 9.94 -7.43 7.02
N GLU A 150 10.87 -6.82 7.76
CA GLU A 150 10.76 -5.42 8.19
C GLU A 150 10.68 -4.44 7.01
N ILE A 151 11.48 -4.66 5.97
CA ILE A 151 11.49 -3.82 4.77
C ILE A 151 10.20 -3.97 3.99
N ILE A 152 9.71 -5.21 3.83
CA ILE A 152 8.43 -5.49 3.15
C ILE A 152 7.29 -4.80 3.85
N ASP A 153 7.21 -4.85 5.18
CA ASP A 153 6.15 -4.18 5.93
C ASP A 153 6.11 -2.67 5.64
N LYS A 154 7.27 -2.01 5.62
CA LYS A 154 7.39 -0.58 5.31
C LYS A 154 7.00 -0.28 3.86
N LEU A 155 7.50 -1.07 2.90
CA LEU A 155 7.16 -0.90 1.48
C LEU A 155 5.67 -1.08 1.22
N VAL A 156 5.06 -2.08 1.84
CA VAL A 156 3.62 -2.36 1.70
C VAL A 156 2.78 -1.22 2.25
N GLU A 157 3.18 -0.65 3.39
CA GLU A 157 2.51 0.52 3.97
C GLU A 157 2.60 1.74 3.03
N ASP A 158 3.80 2.03 2.52
CA ASP A 158 4.02 3.17 1.61
C ASP A 158 3.25 3.00 0.30
N ILE A 159 3.27 1.80 -0.31
CA ILE A 159 2.54 1.49 -1.54
C ILE A 159 1.03 1.61 -1.32
N PHE A 160 0.52 1.05 -0.22
CA PHE A 160 -0.88 1.11 0.13
C PHE A 160 -1.35 2.55 0.34
N ASN A 161 -0.59 3.34 1.10
CA ASN A 161 -0.91 4.73 1.35
C ASN A 161 -0.90 5.57 0.07
N ALA A 162 0.06 5.33 -0.82
CA ALA A 162 0.12 6.03 -2.11
C ALA A 162 -1.04 5.65 -3.05
N SER A 163 -1.55 4.41 -2.94
CA SER A 163 -2.59 3.90 -3.86
C SER A 163 -4.01 4.25 -3.41
N VAL A 164 -4.32 4.12 -2.11
CA VAL A 164 -5.73 4.16 -1.64
C VAL A 164 -5.97 4.95 -0.35
N ALA A 165 -4.93 5.51 0.26
CA ALA A 165 -5.03 6.28 1.50
C ALA A 165 -4.55 7.74 1.28
N GLN A 166 -5.02 8.40 0.21
CA GLN A 166 -4.72 9.81 -0.02
C GLN A 166 -5.46 10.67 1.02
N TRP A 167 -4.69 11.40 1.82
CA TRP A 167 -5.16 12.35 2.84
C TRP A 167 -5.17 13.77 2.30
#